data_4c2578c3114c5be043717708be9c327a
#
_entry.id   4c2578c3114c5be043717708be9c327a
#
_cell.length_a   1.000
_cell.length_b   1.000
_cell.length_c   1.000
_cell.angle_alpha   90.00
_cell.angle_beta   90.00
_cell.angle_gamma   90.00
#
_symmetry.space_group_name_H-M   'P 1'
#
loop_
_entity.id
_entity.type
_entity.pdbx_description
1 polymer ?
#
loop_
_entity_poly.entity_id
_entity_poly.type
_entity_poly.pdbx_seq_one_letter_code
_entity_poly.pdbx_strand_id
1 'polypeptide(L)'
;PCEGVSMKYADLLEVVRQDLNSLIKLSDKEISKLVNQVLEEIHDESAQKLREAKIEKARTRLNVINRTIGKLYTDNAEGKLADSRLEVMVADLEKEASGLEKALEVLSAPSPDDDIRSNYKRFFDLAKQYSTIEVLDRDTLLTFVEKIEVGPKILPDGYVRAPRKNAAYQQSIKIYYKFIGCLRLESLENFPQSRVISEQSEAI
;
A
#
# COMPACT_ATOMS: atom_id res chain seq x y z
N PRO A 1 11.71 -30.42 10.26
CA PRO A 1 12.98 -30.43 9.56
C PRO A 1 12.81 -29.67 8.24
N CYS A 2 13.70 -28.68 7.98
CA CYS A 2 13.69 -27.90 6.72
C CYS A 2 14.34 -28.73 5.61
N GLU A 3 13.65 -29.75 5.14
CA GLU A 3 14.17 -30.61 4.06
C GLU A 3 14.14 -29.85 2.73
N GLY A 4 15.28 -29.79 2.05
CA GLY A 4 15.43 -29.24 0.70
C GLY A 4 15.55 -27.71 0.61
N VAL A 5 15.61 -26.99 1.73
CA VAL A 5 15.82 -25.54 1.72
C VAL A 5 17.29 -25.23 2.00
N SER A 6 18.07 -24.97 0.96
CA SER A 6 19.44 -24.47 1.07
C SER A 6 19.77 -23.58 -0.11
N MET A 7 20.42 -22.45 0.15
CA MET A 7 20.89 -21.51 -0.85
C MET A 7 22.23 -20.96 -0.42
N LYS A 8 23.13 -20.69 -1.37
CA LYS A 8 24.37 -20.00 -1.07
C LYS A 8 24.06 -18.55 -0.69
N TYR A 9 24.69 -18.07 0.37
CA TYR A 9 24.48 -16.72 0.87
C TYR A 9 24.77 -15.64 -0.19
N ALA A 10 25.83 -15.85 -0.99
CA ALA A 10 26.19 -14.93 -2.07
C ALA A 10 25.08 -14.82 -3.13
N ASP A 11 24.49 -15.95 -3.52
CA ASP A 11 23.44 -15.99 -4.53
C ASP A 11 22.18 -15.29 -4.01
N LEU A 12 21.84 -15.47 -2.71
CA LEU A 12 20.73 -14.78 -2.08
C LEU A 12 20.94 -13.26 -2.06
N LEU A 13 22.13 -12.80 -1.67
CA LEU A 13 22.44 -11.36 -1.65
C LEU A 13 22.39 -10.76 -3.07
N GLU A 14 22.86 -11.49 -4.06
CA GLU A 14 22.82 -11.03 -5.46
C GLU A 14 21.39 -10.88 -5.95
N VAL A 15 20.49 -11.81 -5.64
CA VAL A 15 19.06 -11.70 -5.98
C VAL A 15 18.44 -10.48 -5.33
N VAL A 16 18.68 -10.27 -4.02
CA VAL A 16 18.15 -9.11 -3.31
C VAL A 16 18.72 -7.80 -3.89
N ARG A 17 20.01 -7.77 -4.23
CA ARG A 17 20.67 -6.62 -4.82
C ARG A 17 20.06 -6.25 -6.18
N GLN A 18 19.84 -7.24 -7.03
CA GLN A 18 19.24 -7.05 -8.35
C GLN A 18 17.80 -6.53 -8.22
N ASP A 19 17.06 -7.07 -7.27
CA ASP A 19 15.69 -6.67 -6.99
C ASP A 19 15.58 -5.22 -6.52
N LEU A 20 16.39 -4.85 -5.51
CA LEU A 20 16.46 -3.47 -5.03
C LEU A 20 16.86 -2.51 -6.16
N ASN A 21 17.87 -2.86 -6.97
CA ASN A 21 18.26 -2.02 -8.10
C ASN A 21 17.14 -1.86 -9.14
N SER A 22 16.31 -2.87 -9.32
CA SER A 22 15.15 -2.79 -10.20
C SER A 22 14.11 -1.82 -9.64
N LEU A 23 13.86 -1.85 -8.33
CA LEU A 23 12.94 -0.92 -7.64
C LEU A 23 13.45 0.53 -7.66
N ILE A 24 14.76 0.74 -7.45
CA ILE A 24 15.41 2.07 -7.49
C ILE A 24 15.21 2.73 -8.87
N LYS A 25 15.24 1.96 -9.94
CA LYS A 25 15.11 2.44 -11.32
C LYS A 25 13.69 2.79 -11.76
N LEU A 26 12.67 2.47 -10.95
CA LEU A 26 11.28 2.78 -11.29
C LEU A 26 11.05 4.29 -11.36
N SER A 27 10.41 4.72 -12.43
CA SER A 27 9.94 6.10 -12.60
C SER A 27 8.74 6.39 -11.67
N ASP A 28 8.45 7.67 -11.43
CA ASP A 28 7.30 8.07 -10.62
C ASP A 28 5.96 7.57 -11.17
N LYS A 29 5.86 7.43 -12.50
CA LYS A 29 4.67 6.87 -13.16
C LYS A 29 4.51 5.38 -12.87
N GLU A 30 5.60 4.61 -12.91
CA GLU A 30 5.59 3.18 -12.61
C GLU A 30 5.30 2.93 -11.13
N ILE A 31 5.89 3.73 -10.24
CA ILE A 31 5.58 3.69 -8.81
C ILE A 31 4.08 3.96 -8.56
N SER A 32 3.53 5.00 -9.19
CA SER A 32 2.11 5.33 -9.06
C SER A 32 1.21 4.20 -9.58
N LYS A 33 1.58 3.58 -10.70
CA LYS A 33 0.86 2.43 -11.26
C LYS A 33 0.91 1.24 -10.31
N LEU A 34 2.08 0.93 -9.75
CA LEU A 34 2.26 -0.14 -8.78
C LEU A 34 1.39 0.07 -7.52
N VAL A 35 1.42 1.27 -6.96
CA VAL A 35 0.61 1.60 -5.78
C VAL A 35 -0.89 1.45 -6.07
N ASN A 36 -1.35 1.92 -7.23
CA ASN A 36 -2.75 1.77 -7.61
C ASN A 36 -3.15 0.30 -7.79
N GLN A 37 -2.30 -0.52 -8.41
CA GLN A 37 -2.55 -1.96 -8.54
C GLN A 37 -2.67 -2.65 -7.17
N VAL A 38 -1.78 -2.32 -6.24
CA VAL A 38 -1.85 -2.87 -4.86
C VAL A 38 -3.14 -2.44 -4.17
N LEU A 39 -3.56 -1.19 -4.35
CA LEU A 39 -4.81 -0.69 -3.79
C LEU A 39 -6.02 -1.38 -4.43
N GLU A 40 -6.02 -1.61 -5.74
CA GLU A 40 -7.08 -2.35 -6.44
C GLU A 40 -7.18 -3.81 -5.96
N GLU A 41 -6.04 -4.47 -5.65
CA GLU A 41 -6.04 -5.82 -5.08
C GLU A 41 -6.57 -5.91 -3.65
N ILE A 42 -6.39 -4.84 -2.86
CA ILE A 42 -6.78 -4.81 -1.44
C ILE A 42 -8.20 -4.27 -1.26
N HIS A 43 -8.66 -3.40 -2.15
CA HIS A 43 -9.89 -2.62 -1.95
C HIS A 43 -11.03 -3.01 -2.88
N ASP A 44 -12.20 -3.11 -2.25
CA ASP A 44 -13.49 -3.02 -2.92
C ASP A 44 -13.74 -1.51 -3.23
N GLU A 45 -13.56 -1.11 -4.51
CA GLU A 45 -13.84 0.27 -4.98
C GLU A 45 -15.20 0.81 -4.50
N SER A 46 -16.15 -0.08 -4.23
CA SER A 46 -17.49 0.26 -3.76
C SER A 46 -17.46 0.89 -2.37
N ALA A 47 -16.60 0.43 -1.47
CA ALA A 47 -16.50 0.93 -0.11
C ALA A 47 -15.91 2.35 -0.06
N GLN A 48 -14.92 2.64 -0.88
CA GLN A 48 -14.32 3.99 -0.95
C GLN A 48 -15.28 5.01 -1.56
N LYS A 49 -15.92 4.70 -2.68
CA LYS A 49 -16.94 5.55 -3.31
C LYS A 49 -18.10 5.84 -2.34
N LEU A 50 -18.52 4.82 -1.56
CA LEU A 50 -19.55 4.98 -0.55
C LEU A 50 -19.12 5.93 0.59
N ARG A 51 -17.85 5.83 1.02
CA ARG A 51 -17.26 6.71 2.04
C ARG A 51 -17.22 8.16 1.57
N GLU A 52 -16.71 8.41 0.36
CA GLU A 52 -16.65 9.74 -0.25
C GLU A 52 -18.05 10.36 -0.40
N ALA A 53 -19.01 9.57 -0.88
CA ALA A 53 -20.40 10.01 -0.99
C ALA A 53 -21.03 10.38 0.37
N LYS A 54 -20.69 9.64 1.44
CA LYS A 54 -21.13 9.96 2.81
C LYS A 54 -20.52 11.27 3.30
N ILE A 55 -19.25 11.50 3.06
CA ILE A 55 -18.53 12.74 3.41
C ILE A 55 -19.18 13.94 2.70
N GLU A 56 -19.39 13.85 1.39
CA GLU A 56 -19.98 14.92 0.60
C GLU A 56 -21.41 15.22 1.04
N LYS A 57 -22.22 14.20 1.31
CA LYS A 57 -23.58 14.36 1.82
C LYS A 57 -23.60 15.04 3.19
N ALA A 58 -22.69 14.67 4.09
CA ALA A 58 -22.59 15.27 5.42
C ALA A 58 -22.17 16.74 5.33
N ARG A 59 -21.19 17.09 4.49
CA ARG A 59 -20.75 18.47 4.25
C ARG A 59 -21.87 19.34 3.66
N THR A 60 -22.56 18.82 2.67
CA THR A 60 -23.70 19.52 2.05
C THR A 60 -24.79 19.78 3.08
N ARG A 61 -25.10 18.80 3.95
CA ARG A 61 -26.12 18.95 5.00
C ARG A 61 -25.69 19.97 6.04
N LEU A 62 -24.43 20.00 6.48
CA LEU A 62 -23.90 21.02 7.40
C LEU A 62 -24.05 22.44 6.81
N ASN A 63 -23.73 22.61 5.53
CA ASN A 63 -23.90 23.89 4.86
C ASN A 63 -25.37 24.36 4.85
N VAL A 64 -26.31 23.42 4.64
CA VAL A 64 -27.76 23.72 4.70
C VAL A 64 -28.16 24.10 6.12
N ILE A 65 -27.71 23.37 7.13
CA ILE A 65 -27.99 23.67 8.53
C ILE A 65 -27.51 25.07 8.90
N ASN A 66 -26.26 25.42 8.58
CA ASN A 66 -25.70 26.74 8.90
C ASN A 66 -26.47 27.88 8.22
N ARG A 67 -26.85 27.69 6.94
CA ARG A 67 -27.70 28.67 6.24
C ARG A 67 -29.09 28.80 6.88
N THR A 68 -29.66 27.68 7.31
CA THR A 68 -31.00 27.66 7.98
C THR A 68 -30.93 28.38 9.30
N ILE A 69 -29.93 28.13 10.13
CA ILE A 69 -29.69 28.82 11.40
C ILE A 69 -29.59 30.33 11.16
N GLY A 70 -28.76 30.76 10.17
CA GLY A 70 -28.65 32.18 9.83
C GLY A 70 -30.00 32.82 9.44
N LYS A 71 -30.81 32.08 8.66
CA LYS A 71 -32.15 32.55 8.29
C LYS A 71 -33.10 32.64 9.51
N LEU A 72 -33.06 31.67 10.41
CA LEU A 72 -33.88 31.68 11.64
C LEU A 72 -33.57 32.91 12.52
N TYR A 73 -32.29 33.29 12.64
CA TYR A 73 -31.88 34.50 13.35
C TYR A 73 -32.41 35.78 12.66
N THR A 74 -32.36 35.80 11.31
CA THR A 74 -32.90 36.94 10.54
C THR A 74 -34.43 37.05 10.73
N ASP A 75 -35.15 35.94 10.59
CA ASP A 75 -36.61 35.92 10.72
C ASP A 75 -37.05 36.29 12.17
N ASN A 76 -36.27 35.93 13.19
CA ASN A 76 -36.50 36.36 14.57
C ASN A 76 -36.26 37.86 14.76
N ALA A 77 -35.11 38.37 14.24
CA ALA A 77 -34.83 39.82 14.31
C ALA A 77 -35.88 40.69 13.60
N GLU A 78 -36.53 40.17 12.58
CA GLU A 78 -37.63 40.82 11.86
C GLU A 78 -38.99 40.61 12.53
N GLY A 79 -39.02 39.93 13.67
CA GLY A 79 -40.27 39.68 14.43
C GLY A 79 -41.18 38.60 13.83
N LYS A 80 -40.70 37.85 12.80
CA LYS A 80 -41.48 36.79 12.16
C LYS A 80 -41.46 35.48 12.92
N LEU A 81 -40.49 35.31 13.83
CA LEU A 81 -40.29 34.09 14.62
C LEU A 81 -40.13 34.46 16.11
N ALA A 82 -40.88 33.81 16.95
CA ALA A 82 -40.80 34.00 18.43
C ALA A 82 -39.52 33.37 18.99
N ASP A 83 -38.92 34.00 20.01
CA ASP A 83 -37.67 33.56 20.66
C ASP A 83 -37.74 32.12 21.12
N SER A 84 -38.83 31.71 21.78
CA SER A 84 -38.98 30.32 22.26
C SER A 84 -38.98 29.28 21.13
N ARG A 85 -39.47 29.65 19.95
CA ARG A 85 -39.40 28.79 18.77
C ARG A 85 -38.02 28.76 18.16
N LEU A 86 -37.36 29.93 18.09
CA LEU A 86 -35.98 30.04 17.63
C LEU A 86 -35.07 29.11 18.44
N GLU A 87 -35.12 29.20 19.79
CA GLU A 87 -34.29 28.39 20.66
C GLU A 87 -34.45 26.89 20.41
N VAL A 88 -35.66 26.39 20.28
CA VAL A 88 -35.92 24.96 20.03
C VAL A 88 -35.38 24.55 18.66
N MET A 89 -35.67 25.33 17.60
CA MET A 89 -35.25 24.99 16.25
C MET A 89 -33.74 25.06 16.08
N VAL A 90 -33.06 26.04 16.68
CA VAL A 90 -31.61 26.15 16.67
C VAL A 90 -30.98 24.99 17.43
N ALA A 91 -31.47 24.65 18.63
CA ALA A 91 -30.95 23.55 19.41
C ALA A 91 -31.01 22.19 18.66
N ASP A 92 -32.13 21.94 17.96
CA ASP A 92 -32.27 20.72 17.15
C ASP A 92 -31.27 20.68 15.98
N LEU A 93 -31.09 21.81 15.28
CA LEU A 93 -30.15 21.93 14.18
C LEU A 93 -28.68 21.82 14.64
N GLU A 94 -28.34 22.43 15.77
CA GLU A 94 -27.01 22.33 16.37
C GLU A 94 -26.68 20.89 16.80
N LYS A 95 -27.68 20.18 17.37
CA LYS A 95 -27.52 18.76 17.70
C LYS A 95 -27.27 17.91 16.47
N GLU A 96 -28.01 18.16 15.36
CA GLU A 96 -27.78 17.48 14.09
C GLU A 96 -26.39 17.80 13.54
N ALA A 97 -25.99 19.08 13.57
CA ALA A 97 -24.69 19.53 13.11
C ALA A 97 -23.55 18.83 13.88
N SER A 98 -23.62 18.81 15.21
CA SER A 98 -22.62 18.13 16.05
C SER A 98 -22.52 16.63 15.74
N GLY A 99 -23.64 15.97 15.45
CA GLY A 99 -23.65 14.58 15.01
C GLY A 99 -22.95 14.37 13.67
N LEU A 100 -23.18 15.26 12.71
CA LEU A 100 -22.55 15.23 11.40
C LEU A 100 -21.04 15.55 11.46
N GLU A 101 -20.64 16.49 12.31
CA GLU A 101 -19.23 16.83 12.53
C GLU A 101 -18.45 15.64 13.10
N LYS A 102 -18.98 14.95 14.10
CA LYS A 102 -18.39 13.72 14.64
C LYS A 102 -18.30 12.61 13.59
N ALA A 103 -19.35 12.46 12.78
CA ALA A 103 -19.35 11.49 11.70
C ALA A 103 -18.29 11.84 10.64
N LEU A 104 -18.12 13.12 10.33
CA LEU A 104 -17.07 13.59 9.41
C LEU A 104 -15.68 13.37 9.97
N GLU A 105 -15.45 13.58 11.27
CA GLU A 105 -14.17 13.31 11.91
C GLU A 105 -13.76 11.85 11.74
N VAL A 106 -14.68 10.91 12.02
CA VAL A 106 -14.46 9.48 11.84
C VAL A 106 -14.24 9.11 10.35
N LEU A 107 -15.06 9.67 9.47
CA LEU A 107 -14.95 9.42 8.02
C LEU A 107 -13.73 10.09 7.38
N SER A 108 -13.20 11.16 7.97
CA SER A 108 -12.02 11.87 7.47
C SER A 108 -10.71 11.38 8.12
N ALA A 109 -10.78 10.44 9.07
CA ALA A 109 -9.60 9.78 9.59
C ALA A 109 -8.80 9.12 8.44
N PRO A 110 -7.46 9.05 8.52
CA PRO A 110 -6.65 8.42 7.49
C PRO A 110 -7.22 7.05 7.10
N SER A 111 -7.38 6.81 5.81
CA SER A 111 -7.83 5.51 5.34
C SER A 111 -6.63 4.54 5.34
N PRO A 112 -6.85 3.23 5.40
CA PRO A 112 -5.79 2.26 5.16
C PRO A 112 -5.04 2.52 3.85
N ASP A 113 -5.70 3.11 2.85
CA ASP A 113 -5.12 3.50 1.57
C ASP A 113 -4.10 4.63 1.68
N ASP A 114 -4.41 5.62 2.53
CA ASP A 114 -3.49 6.74 2.78
C ASP A 114 -2.23 6.25 3.48
N ASP A 115 -2.37 5.28 4.39
CA ASP A 115 -1.24 4.61 5.04
C ASP A 115 -0.41 3.81 4.03
N ILE A 116 -1.05 3.05 3.13
CA ILE A 116 -0.38 2.32 2.06
C ILE A 116 0.37 3.29 1.15
N ARG A 117 -0.28 4.32 0.62
CA ARG A 117 0.35 5.34 -0.22
C ARG A 117 1.53 6.01 0.47
N SER A 118 1.38 6.36 1.74
CA SER A 118 2.44 6.97 2.56
C SER A 118 3.63 6.04 2.74
N ASN A 119 3.38 4.76 3.02
CA ASN A 119 4.41 3.74 3.19
C ASN A 119 5.19 3.49 1.89
N TYR A 120 4.49 3.39 0.75
CA TYR A 120 5.12 3.26 -0.56
C TYR A 120 5.96 4.49 -0.91
N LYS A 121 5.40 5.69 -0.69
CA LYS A 121 6.15 6.93 -0.90
C LYS A 121 7.42 6.95 -0.06
N ARG A 122 7.33 6.64 1.24
CA ARG A 122 8.49 6.60 2.15
C ARG A 122 9.55 5.60 1.68
N PHE A 123 9.15 4.42 1.23
CA PHE A 123 10.08 3.42 0.70
C PHE A 123 10.80 3.94 -0.53
N PHE A 124 10.08 4.48 -1.52
CA PHE A 124 10.67 4.95 -2.76
C PHE A 124 11.47 6.25 -2.59
N ASP A 125 11.07 7.14 -1.70
CA ASP A 125 11.86 8.34 -1.34
C ASP A 125 13.22 7.93 -0.73
N LEU A 126 13.23 6.85 0.08
CA LEU A 126 14.46 6.28 0.62
C LEU A 126 15.28 5.58 -0.48
N ALA A 127 14.63 4.78 -1.32
CA ALA A 127 15.28 4.05 -2.41
C ALA A 127 15.93 4.99 -3.44
N LYS A 128 15.32 6.13 -3.73
CA LYS A 128 15.86 7.17 -4.65
C LYS A 128 17.10 7.90 -4.11
N GLN A 129 17.44 7.76 -2.83
CA GLN A 129 18.72 8.27 -2.32
C GLN A 129 19.91 7.44 -2.83
N TYR A 130 19.63 6.24 -3.36
CA TYR A 130 20.61 5.36 -3.98
C TYR A 130 20.46 5.41 -5.50
N SER A 131 21.54 5.69 -6.23
CA SER A 131 21.53 5.62 -7.71
C SER A 131 21.65 4.17 -8.20
N THR A 132 22.49 3.39 -7.55
CA THR A 132 22.70 1.95 -7.79
C THR A 132 23.39 1.35 -6.58
N ILE A 133 22.97 0.16 -6.19
CA ILE A 133 23.63 -0.62 -5.13
C ILE A 133 24.61 -1.57 -5.82
N GLU A 134 25.90 -1.28 -5.74
CA GLU A 134 26.96 -2.14 -6.30
C GLU A 134 27.23 -3.33 -5.38
N VAL A 135 27.31 -3.07 -4.08
CA VAL A 135 27.51 -4.09 -3.04
C VAL A 135 26.40 -3.95 -2.01
N LEU A 136 25.68 -5.03 -1.77
CA LEU A 136 24.65 -5.07 -0.74
C LEU A 136 25.30 -5.35 0.61
N ASP A 137 25.57 -4.30 1.36
CA ASP A 137 26.06 -4.41 2.72
C ASP A 137 24.93 -4.69 3.73
N ARG A 138 25.31 -4.97 4.97
CA ARG A 138 24.35 -5.29 6.03
C ARG A 138 23.42 -4.12 6.34
N ASP A 139 23.93 -2.91 6.34
CA ASP A 139 23.16 -1.72 6.71
C ASP A 139 22.12 -1.40 5.64
N THR A 140 22.50 -1.48 4.38
CA THR A 140 21.58 -1.35 3.24
C THR A 140 20.52 -2.45 3.25
N LEU A 141 20.93 -3.70 3.48
CA LEU A 141 19.99 -4.82 3.59
C LEU A 141 18.97 -4.59 4.71
N LEU A 142 19.43 -4.24 5.91
CA LEU A 142 18.56 -3.97 7.06
C LEU A 142 17.72 -2.69 6.90
N THR A 143 18.13 -1.77 6.05
CA THR A 143 17.36 -0.55 5.75
C THR A 143 16.11 -0.88 4.94
N PHE A 144 16.22 -1.74 3.93
CA PHE A 144 15.14 -2.02 2.99
C PHE A 144 14.38 -3.31 3.29
N VAL A 145 15.06 -4.35 3.75
CA VAL A 145 14.49 -5.69 3.87
C VAL A 145 14.07 -5.99 5.30
N GLU A 146 12.86 -6.47 5.47
CA GLU A 146 12.32 -6.95 6.74
C GLU A 146 12.58 -8.44 6.90
N LYS A 147 12.24 -9.22 5.87
CA LYS A 147 12.31 -10.68 5.89
C LYS A 147 12.52 -11.22 4.48
N ILE A 148 13.22 -12.36 4.39
CA ILE A 148 13.34 -13.13 3.15
C ILE A 148 12.87 -14.55 3.42
N GLU A 149 11.97 -15.05 2.60
CA GLU A 149 11.54 -16.44 2.61
C GLU A 149 12.10 -17.16 1.40
N VAL A 150 12.80 -18.27 1.65
CA VAL A 150 13.38 -19.13 0.64
C VAL A 150 12.57 -20.41 0.59
N GLY A 151 11.97 -20.72 -0.56
CA GLY A 151 11.18 -21.91 -0.75
C GLY A 151 12.02 -23.18 -0.95
N PRO A 152 11.40 -24.35 -1.05
CA PRO A 152 12.09 -25.60 -1.34
C PRO A 152 12.68 -25.60 -2.75
N LYS A 153 13.72 -26.39 -2.96
CA LYS A 153 14.27 -26.67 -4.30
C LYS A 153 13.30 -27.58 -5.05
N ILE A 154 12.87 -27.14 -6.20
CA ILE A 154 11.96 -27.87 -7.09
C ILE A 154 12.76 -28.30 -8.32
N LEU A 155 12.63 -29.58 -8.69
CA LEU A 155 13.21 -30.06 -9.95
C LEU A 155 12.43 -29.50 -11.13
N PRO A 156 13.11 -29.14 -12.23
CA PRO A 156 12.43 -28.76 -13.46
C PRO A 156 11.51 -29.88 -13.96
N ASP A 157 10.45 -29.49 -14.67
CA ASP A 157 9.50 -30.45 -15.25
C ASP A 157 10.22 -31.49 -16.12
N GLY A 158 9.87 -32.77 -15.92
CA GLY A 158 10.45 -33.90 -16.63
C GLY A 158 11.54 -34.67 -15.87
N TYR A 159 11.94 -34.22 -14.70
CA TYR A 159 12.91 -34.95 -13.86
C TYR A 159 12.19 -35.77 -12.77
N VAL A 160 12.31 -37.10 -12.83
CA VAL A 160 11.71 -38.03 -11.85
C VAL A 160 12.64 -38.30 -10.65
N ARG A 161 13.94 -38.04 -10.80
CA ARG A 161 14.94 -38.20 -9.72
C ARG A 161 15.94 -37.04 -9.74
N ALA A 162 16.38 -36.63 -8.55
CA ALA A 162 17.45 -35.65 -8.42
C ALA A 162 18.71 -36.11 -9.21
N PRO A 163 19.15 -35.36 -10.24
CA PRO A 163 20.36 -35.68 -10.94
C PRO A 163 21.56 -35.60 -9.96
N ARG A 164 22.51 -36.52 -10.13
CA ARG A 164 23.75 -36.53 -9.33
C ARG A 164 24.59 -35.31 -9.71
N LYS A 165 24.77 -34.40 -8.76
CA LYS A 165 25.78 -33.30 -8.78
C LYS A 165 25.60 -32.17 -9.78
N ASN A 166 24.72 -31.69 -10.40
CA ASN A 166 24.59 -30.45 -11.17
C ASN A 166 23.14 -30.27 -11.74
N ALA A 167 22.13 -30.51 -10.95
CA ALA A 167 20.77 -30.24 -11.38
C ALA A 167 20.49 -28.74 -11.26
N ALA A 168 19.97 -28.16 -12.33
CA ALA A 168 19.32 -26.87 -12.24
C ALA A 168 18.04 -27.01 -11.40
N TYR A 169 18.06 -26.53 -10.17
CA TYR A 169 16.88 -26.45 -9.32
C TYR A 169 16.21 -25.09 -9.49
N GLN A 170 14.91 -25.09 -9.47
CA GLN A 170 14.14 -23.88 -9.32
C GLN A 170 13.85 -23.67 -7.83
N GLN A 171 14.03 -22.45 -7.35
CA GLN A 171 13.80 -22.11 -5.97
C GLN A 171 13.13 -20.74 -5.89
N SER A 172 11.99 -20.67 -5.21
CA SER A 172 11.27 -19.41 -5.03
C SER A 172 11.89 -18.58 -3.91
N ILE A 173 12.00 -17.28 -4.12
CA ILE A 173 12.43 -16.32 -3.11
C ILE A 173 11.35 -15.25 -3.00
N LYS A 174 10.88 -15.01 -1.76
CA LYS A 174 9.99 -13.90 -1.46
C LYS A 174 10.72 -12.90 -0.58
N ILE A 175 10.83 -11.67 -1.04
CA ILE A 175 11.48 -10.59 -0.32
C ILE A 175 10.39 -9.68 0.24
N TYR A 176 10.38 -9.50 1.56
CA TYR A 176 9.50 -8.60 2.25
C TYR A 176 10.26 -7.32 2.55
N TYR A 177 9.84 -6.23 1.94
CA TYR A 177 10.44 -4.93 2.16
C TYR A 177 9.77 -4.20 3.32
N LYS A 178 10.55 -3.43 4.06
CA LYS A 178 10.03 -2.56 5.12
C LYS A 178 9.03 -1.57 4.52
N PHE A 179 7.94 -1.35 5.22
CA PHE A 179 6.82 -0.47 4.87
C PHE A 179 5.88 -0.99 3.78
N ILE A 180 6.36 -1.76 2.81
CA ILE A 180 5.58 -2.15 1.63
C ILE A 180 5.33 -3.66 1.49
N GLY A 181 5.90 -4.47 2.37
CA GLY A 181 5.72 -5.92 2.38
C GLY A 181 6.31 -6.63 1.17
N CYS A 182 5.68 -7.73 0.76
CA CYS A 182 6.12 -8.52 -0.39
C CYS A 182 5.49 -7.98 -1.66
N LEU A 183 6.31 -7.41 -2.55
CA LEU A 183 5.86 -6.94 -3.86
C LEU A 183 5.69 -8.11 -4.83
N ARG A 184 4.52 -8.20 -5.46
CA ARG A 184 4.29 -9.04 -6.64
C ARG A 184 4.52 -8.19 -7.88
N LEU A 185 5.74 -8.24 -8.40
CA LEU A 185 6.14 -7.44 -9.58
C LEU A 185 5.75 -8.09 -10.91
N GLU A 186 4.98 -9.17 -10.88
CA GLU A 186 4.56 -9.93 -12.07
C GLU A 186 3.67 -9.12 -13.04
N SER A 187 3.11 -8.02 -12.57
CA SER A 187 2.22 -7.14 -13.34
C SER A 187 2.92 -6.00 -14.08
N LEU A 188 4.22 -5.84 -13.93
CA LEU A 188 4.98 -4.84 -14.67
C LEU A 188 5.61 -5.47 -15.92
N GLU A 189 5.27 -4.97 -17.11
CA GLU A 189 5.66 -5.52 -18.43
C GLU A 189 7.18 -5.66 -18.65
N ASN A 190 8.01 -5.03 -17.81
CA ASN A 190 9.48 -5.02 -17.91
C ASN A 190 10.19 -5.73 -16.75
N PHE A 191 9.47 -6.47 -15.91
CA PHE A 191 10.08 -7.22 -14.82
C PHE A 191 10.29 -8.68 -15.22
N PRO A 192 11.46 -9.28 -14.90
CA PRO A 192 11.69 -10.69 -15.18
C PRO A 192 10.65 -11.52 -14.41
N GLN A 193 9.74 -12.14 -15.15
CA GLN A 193 8.72 -13.04 -14.61
C GLN A 193 9.42 -14.21 -13.93
N SER A 194 9.05 -14.46 -12.69
CA SER A 194 9.55 -15.52 -11.81
C SER A 194 11.07 -15.50 -11.56
N ARG A 195 11.45 -15.23 -10.31
CA ARG A 195 12.84 -15.38 -9.85
C ARG A 195 13.15 -16.85 -9.67
N VAL A 196 13.41 -17.48 -10.77
CA VAL A 196 13.87 -18.86 -10.83
C VAL A 196 15.39 -18.80 -10.98
N ILE A 197 16.10 -19.13 -9.92
CA ILE A 197 17.55 -19.32 -10.03
C ILE A 197 17.81 -20.69 -10.60
N SER A 198 18.26 -20.77 -11.84
CA SER A 198 18.89 -21.97 -12.39
C SER A 198 20.38 -21.91 -12.02
N GLU A 199 20.84 -22.75 -11.10
CA GLU A 199 22.28 -22.97 -10.90
C GLU A 199 22.85 -23.59 -12.19
N GLN A 200 23.37 -22.78 -13.09
CA GLN A 200 24.31 -23.27 -14.11
C GLN A 200 25.68 -23.28 -13.45
N SER A 201 26.14 -24.46 -13.07
CA SER A 201 27.54 -24.65 -12.72
C SER A 201 28.35 -24.56 -14.01
N GLU A 202 29.13 -23.50 -14.15
CA GLU A 202 30.22 -23.50 -15.07
C GLU A 202 31.19 -24.64 -14.70
N ALA A 203 31.29 -25.65 -15.58
CA ALA A 203 32.28 -26.67 -15.50
C ALA A 203 33.62 -26.07 -16.02
N ILE A 204 34.60 -25.97 -15.12
CA ILE A 204 36.00 -25.95 -15.46
C ILE A 204 36.58 -27.33 -15.15
#